data_1e5e195121be9be0e756091cf90031d7
#
_entry.id   1e5e195121be9be0e756091cf90031d7
#
_cell.length_a   1.000
_cell.length_b   1.000
_cell.length_c   1.000
_cell.angle_alpha   90.00
_cell.angle_beta   90.00
_cell.angle_gamma   90.00
#
_symmetry.space_group_name_H-M   'P 1'
#
loop_
_entity.id
_entity.type
_entity.pdbx_description
1 polymer ?
#
loop_
_entity_poly.entity_id
_entity_poly.type
_entity_poly.pdbx_seq_one_letter_code
_entity_poly.pdbx_strand_id
1 'polypeptide(L)'
;MSAMSEARGSEASGRSAWTAGAVLVGVLASIYMISQFFRNSIGVIGPDLAREFDLDAGALSLLASIFFLSFAAVQIPLGMAIDRFGPRAVILATAGVVIAGAVYFAAARGFGDLVAARLVIGLGCSSFLMAPLAMYASRFPPQRFSSIVGLHVGAGNIGSLAATAPLAFAAATIGWRGAFGLVAAVACIAAALVFLLVREAEEARARRAAQRESARDLIAGVVEAVRTPWFARIFLLHLASYPAFAAILGLWSGPWLSHVYGMPVEARGKLLLAMVIGQILGLFVWGSADRWFRGYKTPVAIASVGCIVALALPAVATLPEATLLPYMFALGFVFGFLPLLTAHGRSLFPDRLIGRGLSLMNIASIGGVFLLQIVTGLLIGLFAAQVVDGARVYPPEAYRLVFGFLALQLAAALAAYLSAPDAQRVK
;
A
#
# COMPACT_ATOMS: atom_id res chain seq x y z
N MET A 1 -32.57 11.95 -43.24
CA MET A 1 -31.57 12.86 -42.63
C MET A 1 -31.68 13.00 -41.11
N SER A 2 -32.88 12.88 -40.51
CA SER A 2 -33.08 12.98 -39.04
C SER A 2 -32.38 11.88 -38.25
N ALA A 3 -32.50 10.61 -38.59
CA ALA A 3 -31.91 9.48 -37.87
C ALA A 3 -30.37 9.46 -37.84
N MET A 4 -29.71 9.96 -38.88
CA MET A 4 -28.23 10.07 -38.91
C MET A 4 -27.73 11.23 -38.04
N SER A 5 -28.53 12.30 -37.87
CA SER A 5 -28.21 13.41 -36.97
C SER A 5 -28.34 12.99 -35.47
N GLU A 6 -29.37 12.23 -35.13
CA GLU A 6 -29.59 11.69 -33.80
C GLU A 6 -28.53 10.65 -33.41
N ALA A 7 -28.13 9.76 -34.33
CA ALA A 7 -27.05 8.78 -34.10
C ALA A 7 -25.69 9.48 -33.84
N ARG A 8 -25.34 10.52 -34.63
CA ARG A 8 -24.12 11.31 -34.41
C ARG A 8 -24.15 12.10 -33.09
N GLY A 9 -25.32 12.62 -32.71
CA GLY A 9 -25.49 13.29 -31.40
C GLY A 9 -25.33 12.33 -30.22
N SER A 10 -25.83 11.12 -30.31
CA SER A 10 -25.70 10.05 -29.30
C SER A 10 -24.25 9.57 -29.18
N GLU A 11 -23.55 9.36 -30.29
CA GLU A 11 -22.13 8.96 -30.28
C GLU A 11 -21.21 10.08 -29.73
N ALA A 12 -21.47 11.34 -30.05
CA ALA A 12 -20.72 12.48 -29.53
C ALA A 12 -20.94 12.66 -28.01
N SER A 13 -22.17 12.49 -27.56
CA SER A 13 -22.53 12.50 -26.12
C SER A 13 -21.87 11.33 -25.36
N GLY A 14 -21.89 10.14 -25.94
CA GLY A 14 -21.23 8.95 -25.35
C GLY A 14 -19.70 9.11 -25.26
N ARG A 15 -19.06 9.66 -26.28
CA ARG A 15 -17.61 9.94 -26.27
C ARG A 15 -17.24 11.02 -25.24
N SER A 16 -18.02 12.06 -25.11
CA SER A 16 -17.82 13.12 -24.12
C SER A 16 -17.93 12.62 -22.68
N ALA A 17 -18.92 11.75 -22.40
CA ALA A 17 -19.09 11.13 -21.08
C ALA A 17 -17.94 10.15 -20.75
N TRP A 18 -17.43 9.43 -21.75
CA TRP A 18 -16.30 8.51 -21.60
C TRP A 18 -14.99 9.24 -21.31
N THR A 19 -14.70 10.31 -22.04
CA THR A 19 -13.51 11.13 -21.82
C THR A 19 -13.52 11.79 -20.45
N ALA A 20 -14.67 12.32 -20.02
CA ALA A 20 -14.83 12.89 -18.68
C ALA A 20 -14.61 11.85 -17.56
N GLY A 21 -15.09 10.61 -17.76
CA GLY A 21 -14.85 9.50 -16.85
C GLY A 21 -13.38 9.09 -16.77
N ALA A 22 -12.69 8.99 -17.90
CA ALA A 22 -11.28 8.63 -17.97
C ALA A 22 -10.39 9.72 -17.30
N VAL A 23 -10.67 11.00 -17.55
CA VAL A 23 -9.98 12.13 -16.91
C VAL A 23 -10.17 12.08 -15.39
N LEU A 24 -11.39 11.84 -14.90
CA LEU A 24 -11.66 11.69 -13.47
C LEU A 24 -10.80 10.58 -12.84
N VAL A 25 -10.79 9.39 -13.47
CA VAL A 25 -10.01 8.24 -12.95
C VAL A 25 -8.52 8.56 -12.98
N GLY A 26 -7.99 9.12 -14.07
CA GLY A 26 -6.57 9.48 -14.20
C GLY A 26 -6.11 10.49 -13.14
N VAL A 27 -6.90 11.55 -12.93
CA VAL A 27 -6.60 12.58 -11.94
C VAL A 27 -6.67 12.01 -10.52
N LEU A 28 -7.67 11.21 -10.19
CA LEU A 28 -7.76 10.61 -8.86
C LEU A 28 -6.69 9.51 -8.65
N ALA A 29 -6.30 8.79 -9.70
CA ALA A 29 -5.20 7.84 -9.62
C ALA A 29 -3.85 8.52 -9.36
N SER A 30 -3.61 9.72 -9.91
CA SER A 30 -2.35 10.45 -9.70
C SER A 30 -2.09 10.77 -8.22
N ILE A 31 -3.12 11.12 -7.45
CA ILE A 31 -2.94 11.33 -6.00
C ILE A 31 -2.68 10.00 -5.25
N TYR A 32 -3.26 8.89 -5.71
CA TYR A 32 -2.98 7.58 -5.12
C TYR A 32 -1.55 7.10 -5.41
N MET A 33 -1.00 7.43 -6.60
CA MET A 33 0.42 7.20 -6.92
C MET A 33 1.34 7.87 -5.90
N ILE A 34 1.02 9.08 -5.45
CA ILE A 34 1.79 9.80 -4.42
C ILE A 34 1.77 9.05 -3.09
N SER A 35 0.62 8.52 -2.68
CA SER A 35 0.52 7.68 -1.47
C SER A 35 1.39 6.43 -1.56
N GLN A 36 1.37 5.75 -2.70
CA GLN A 36 2.17 4.54 -2.93
C GLN A 36 3.68 4.84 -2.96
N PHE A 37 4.08 6.00 -3.50
CA PHE A 37 5.46 6.48 -3.44
C PHE A 37 5.93 6.62 -1.98
N PHE A 38 5.20 7.36 -1.15
CA PHE A 38 5.59 7.59 0.24
C PHE A 38 5.62 6.33 1.10
N ARG A 39 4.80 5.32 0.79
CA ARG A 39 4.82 4.02 1.50
C ARG A 39 6.15 3.29 1.36
N ASN A 40 6.79 3.40 0.19
CA ASN A 40 7.95 2.59 -0.18
C ASN A 40 9.27 3.38 -0.17
N SER A 41 9.22 4.71 -0.07
CA SER A 41 10.38 5.60 -0.24
C SER A 41 11.52 5.34 0.77
N ILE A 42 11.21 5.00 2.03
CA ILE A 42 12.23 4.74 3.06
C ILE A 42 13.06 3.50 2.73
N GLY A 43 12.50 2.50 2.06
CA GLY A 43 13.25 1.33 1.60
C GLY A 43 14.45 1.66 0.70
N VAL A 44 14.39 2.76 -0.03
CA VAL A 44 15.49 3.23 -0.91
C VAL A 44 16.45 4.17 -0.16
N ILE A 45 15.92 5.23 0.44
CA ILE A 45 16.72 6.30 1.06
C ILE A 45 17.09 6.04 2.53
N GLY A 46 16.57 4.97 3.12
CA GLY A 46 16.79 4.64 4.54
C GLY A 46 18.26 4.61 4.96
N PRO A 47 19.17 3.95 4.22
CA PRO A 47 20.59 3.96 4.53
C PRO A 47 21.23 5.37 4.50
N ASP A 48 20.77 6.25 3.59
CA ASP A 48 21.28 7.62 3.49
C ASP A 48 20.80 8.45 4.68
N LEU A 49 19.52 8.30 5.10
CA LEU A 49 18.99 8.93 6.30
C LEU A 49 19.68 8.41 7.57
N ALA A 50 19.90 7.09 7.65
CA ALA A 50 20.58 6.47 8.78
C ALA A 50 22.02 7.01 8.95
N ARG A 51 22.73 7.22 7.84
CA ARG A 51 24.07 7.81 7.86
C ARG A 51 24.05 9.29 8.26
N GLU A 52 23.13 10.08 7.70
CA GLU A 52 23.09 11.54 7.93
C GLU A 52 22.66 11.92 9.35
N PHE A 53 21.73 11.15 9.93
CA PHE A 53 21.15 11.44 11.25
C PHE A 53 21.57 10.44 12.34
N ASP A 54 22.55 9.59 12.07
CA ASP A 54 23.03 8.52 12.97
C ASP A 54 21.90 7.65 13.53
N LEU A 55 20.97 7.22 12.64
CA LEU A 55 19.82 6.43 13.05
C LEU A 55 20.22 4.96 13.29
N ASP A 56 19.80 4.43 14.43
CA ASP A 56 19.83 2.99 14.64
C ASP A 56 18.63 2.28 13.95
N ALA A 57 18.60 0.95 14.05
CA ALA A 57 17.52 0.15 13.44
C ALA A 57 16.14 0.47 14.04
N GLY A 58 16.08 0.78 15.32
CA GLY A 58 14.85 1.18 16.00
C GLY A 58 14.31 2.51 15.49
N ALA A 59 15.18 3.52 15.39
CA ALA A 59 14.84 4.84 14.84
C ALA A 59 14.40 4.74 13.36
N LEU A 60 15.12 3.96 12.54
CA LEU A 60 14.77 3.76 11.14
C LEU A 60 13.43 3.04 10.99
N SER A 61 13.16 2.05 11.83
CA SER A 61 11.88 1.34 11.81
C SER A 61 10.71 2.21 12.28
N LEU A 62 10.93 3.06 13.31
CA LEU A 62 9.93 4.05 13.73
C LEU A 62 9.63 5.04 12.61
N LEU A 63 10.67 5.55 11.93
CA LEU A 63 10.52 6.47 10.81
C LEU A 63 9.69 5.88 9.65
N ALA A 64 9.90 4.61 9.33
CA ALA A 64 9.13 3.92 8.29
C ALA A 64 7.69 3.65 8.74
N SER A 65 7.51 3.13 9.97
CA SER A 65 6.24 2.63 10.49
C SER A 65 5.26 3.72 10.90
N ILE A 66 5.73 4.87 11.37
CA ILE A 66 4.86 5.96 11.89
C ILE A 66 3.88 6.48 10.82
N PHE A 67 4.26 6.41 9.55
CA PHE A 67 3.37 6.69 8.41
C PHE A 67 2.13 5.78 8.44
N PHE A 68 2.32 4.48 8.65
CA PHE A 68 1.24 3.50 8.65
C PHE A 68 0.37 3.60 9.91
N LEU A 69 0.97 3.97 11.04
CA LEU A 69 0.21 4.24 12.26
C LEU A 69 -0.73 5.43 12.08
N SER A 70 -0.22 6.57 11.61
CA SER A 70 -1.03 7.77 11.38
C SER A 70 -2.09 7.54 10.30
N PHE A 71 -1.73 6.81 9.22
CA PHE A 71 -2.66 6.41 8.17
C PHE A 71 -3.82 5.56 8.73
N ALA A 72 -3.52 4.55 9.55
CA ALA A 72 -4.53 3.64 10.11
C ALA A 72 -5.41 4.35 11.17
N ALA A 73 -4.81 5.17 12.03
CA ALA A 73 -5.51 5.85 13.11
C ALA A 73 -6.64 6.77 12.64
N VAL A 74 -6.50 7.36 11.46
CA VAL A 74 -7.51 8.31 10.92
C VAL A 74 -8.55 7.68 10.01
N GLN A 75 -8.52 6.36 9.76
CA GLN A 75 -9.45 5.72 8.81
C GLN A 75 -10.92 5.88 9.19
N ILE A 76 -11.25 5.77 10.48
CA ILE A 76 -12.63 5.94 10.96
C ILE A 76 -13.07 7.41 10.88
N PRO A 77 -12.32 8.39 11.46
CA PRO A 77 -12.64 9.81 11.29
C PRO A 77 -12.70 10.26 9.83
N LEU A 78 -11.85 9.66 8.98
CA LEU A 78 -11.81 9.95 7.56
C LEU A 78 -13.11 9.54 6.85
N GLY A 79 -13.62 8.35 7.14
CA GLY A 79 -14.93 7.91 6.62
C GLY A 79 -16.02 8.90 6.96
N MET A 80 -16.10 9.32 8.24
CA MET A 80 -17.07 10.34 8.68
C MET A 80 -16.86 11.70 8.00
N ALA A 81 -15.61 12.10 7.73
CA ALA A 81 -15.31 13.34 7.03
C ALA A 81 -15.75 13.26 5.55
N ILE A 82 -15.54 12.12 4.88
CA ILE A 82 -16.01 11.88 3.50
C ILE A 82 -17.53 11.97 3.44
N ASP A 83 -18.24 11.40 4.40
CA ASP A 83 -19.71 11.43 4.45
C ASP A 83 -20.24 12.83 4.76
N ARG A 84 -19.54 13.62 5.57
CA ARG A 84 -19.97 14.95 5.99
C ARG A 84 -19.61 16.03 4.97
N PHE A 85 -18.37 16.06 4.49
CA PHE A 85 -17.84 17.14 3.67
C PHE A 85 -17.74 16.78 2.19
N GLY A 86 -17.92 15.51 1.86
CA GLY A 86 -17.76 14.96 0.52
C GLY A 86 -16.31 14.59 0.16
N PRO A 87 -16.12 13.61 -0.73
CA PRO A 87 -14.82 13.07 -1.07
C PRO A 87 -13.88 14.11 -1.71
N ARG A 88 -14.40 15.02 -2.54
CA ARG A 88 -13.56 16.06 -3.17
C ARG A 88 -12.93 16.99 -2.15
N ALA A 89 -13.72 17.50 -1.20
CA ALA A 89 -13.22 18.40 -0.17
C ALA A 89 -12.17 17.73 0.71
N VAL A 90 -12.44 16.47 1.09
CA VAL A 90 -11.51 15.66 1.90
C VAL A 90 -10.21 15.39 1.15
N ILE A 91 -10.27 15.03 -0.14
CA ILE A 91 -9.07 14.82 -0.97
C ILE A 91 -8.22 16.10 -1.02
N LEU A 92 -8.82 17.26 -1.27
CA LEU A 92 -8.09 18.52 -1.36
C LEU A 92 -7.46 18.92 -0.03
N ALA A 93 -8.19 18.78 1.08
CA ALA A 93 -7.65 19.08 2.40
C ALA A 93 -6.48 18.17 2.75
N THR A 94 -6.62 16.86 2.52
CA THR A 94 -5.57 15.88 2.80
C THR A 94 -4.39 15.98 1.84
N ALA A 95 -4.61 16.38 0.57
CA ALA A 95 -3.53 16.69 -0.36
C ALA A 95 -2.68 17.89 0.14
N GLY A 96 -3.31 18.94 0.68
CA GLY A 96 -2.60 20.03 1.34
C GLY A 96 -1.73 19.55 2.51
N VAL A 97 -2.25 18.60 3.30
CA VAL A 97 -1.51 17.98 4.41
C VAL A 97 -0.31 17.18 3.88
N VAL A 98 -0.46 16.40 2.79
CA VAL A 98 0.66 15.65 2.16
C VAL A 98 1.73 16.60 1.66
N ILE A 99 1.34 17.68 0.96
CA ILE A 99 2.27 18.68 0.43
C ILE A 99 3.08 19.31 1.58
N ALA A 100 2.39 19.77 2.63
CA ALA A 100 3.05 20.34 3.80
C ALA A 100 4.01 19.35 4.45
N GLY A 101 3.58 18.08 4.62
CA GLY A 101 4.41 17.02 5.16
C GLY A 101 5.63 16.69 4.30
N ALA A 102 5.48 16.68 2.96
CA ALA A 102 6.59 16.40 2.04
C ALA A 102 7.63 17.54 2.03
N VAL A 103 7.18 18.80 2.08
CA VAL A 103 8.06 19.97 2.23
C VAL A 103 8.75 19.93 3.59
N TYR A 104 8.04 19.62 4.66
CA TYR A 104 8.62 19.48 5.99
C TYR A 104 9.67 18.37 6.04
N PHE A 105 9.39 17.22 5.42
CA PHE A 105 10.36 16.12 5.31
C PHE A 105 11.64 16.58 4.58
N ALA A 106 11.50 17.27 3.45
CA ALA A 106 12.63 17.79 2.68
C ALA A 106 13.46 18.84 3.47
N ALA A 107 12.81 19.59 4.37
CA ALA A 107 13.43 20.60 5.21
C ALA A 107 13.94 20.08 6.56
N ALA A 108 13.81 18.77 6.84
CA ALA A 108 14.15 18.15 8.13
C ALA A 108 15.61 18.38 8.51
N ARG A 109 15.83 18.74 9.78
CA ARG A 109 17.15 19.01 10.37
C ARG A 109 17.56 17.96 11.41
N GLY A 110 16.62 17.09 11.83
CA GLY A 110 16.83 16.06 12.82
C GLY A 110 15.82 14.94 12.72
N PHE A 111 16.05 13.88 13.50
CA PHE A 111 15.17 12.71 13.54
C PHE A 111 13.72 13.05 13.90
N GLY A 112 13.52 13.96 14.87
CA GLY A 112 12.19 14.40 15.28
C GLY A 112 11.38 15.03 14.13
N ASP A 113 12.04 15.85 13.28
CA ASP A 113 11.41 16.46 12.12
C ASP A 113 10.99 15.40 11.10
N LEU A 114 11.86 14.41 10.83
CA LEU A 114 11.56 13.30 9.93
C LEU A 114 10.33 12.49 10.39
N VAL A 115 10.29 12.16 11.70
CA VAL A 115 9.15 11.42 12.30
C VAL A 115 7.86 12.23 12.22
N ALA A 116 7.90 13.51 12.59
CA ALA A 116 6.74 14.40 12.53
C ALA A 116 6.25 14.57 11.08
N ALA A 117 7.16 14.77 10.13
CA ALA A 117 6.82 14.88 8.71
C ALA A 117 6.18 13.58 8.18
N ARG A 118 6.70 12.40 8.54
CA ARG A 118 6.14 11.10 8.17
C ARG A 118 4.74 10.87 8.73
N LEU A 119 4.51 11.30 9.98
CA LEU A 119 3.19 11.27 10.60
C LEU A 119 2.19 12.13 9.81
N VAL A 120 2.59 13.37 9.46
CA VAL A 120 1.77 14.30 8.66
C VAL A 120 1.49 13.72 7.26
N ILE A 121 2.50 13.17 6.58
CA ILE A 121 2.33 12.54 5.25
C ILE A 121 1.38 11.35 5.34
N GLY A 122 1.51 10.49 6.35
CA GLY A 122 0.66 9.32 6.53
C GLY A 122 -0.81 9.70 6.75
N LEU A 123 -1.06 10.72 7.59
CA LEU A 123 -2.38 11.28 7.80
C LEU A 123 -2.97 11.81 6.48
N GLY A 124 -2.19 12.57 5.72
CA GLY A 124 -2.64 13.13 4.45
C GLY A 124 -2.91 12.06 3.38
N CYS A 125 -2.08 11.02 3.28
CA CYS A 125 -2.26 9.94 2.30
C CYS A 125 -3.49 9.04 2.56
N SER A 126 -4.09 9.12 3.74
CA SER A 126 -5.15 8.20 4.19
C SER A 126 -6.41 8.22 3.32
N SER A 127 -6.74 9.36 2.68
CA SER A 127 -7.94 9.52 1.87
C SER A 127 -7.80 9.05 0.41
N PHE A 128 -6.57 8.90 -0.10
CA PHE A 128 -6.29 8.80 -1.52
C PHE A 128 -6.72 7.48 -2.20
N LEU A 129 -7.18 6.52 -1.42
CA LEU A 129 -7.88 5.34 -1.93
C LEU A 129 -9.39 5.44 -1.68
N MET A 130 -9.81 5.65 -0.44
CA MET A 130 -11.23 5.52 -0.06
C MET A 130 -12.11 6.64 -0.63
N ALA A 131 -11.63 7.89 -0.65
CA ALA A 131 -12.42 8.99 -1.18
C ALA A 131 -12.63 8.88 -2.71
N PRO A 132 -11.64 8.53 -3.56
CA PRO A 132 -11.87 8.17 -4.95
C PRO A 132 -12.87 7.04 -5.14
N LEU A 133 -12.79 5.96 -4.36
CA LEU A 133 -13.74 4.84 -4.45
C LEU A 133 -15.18 5.29 -4.18
N ALA A 134 -15.39 6.16 -3.18
CA ALA A 134 -16.71 6.75 -2.90
C ALA A 134 -17.23 7.59 -4.09
N MET A 135 -16.34 8.32 -4.79
CA MET A 135 -16.70 9.04 -6.01
C MET A 135 -17.05 8.11 -7.17
N TYR A 136 -16.29 7.03 -7.36
CA TYR A 136 -16.57 6.06 -8.42
C TYR A 136 -17.90 5.34 -8.20
N ALA A 137 -18.19 4.95 -6.96
CA ALA A 137 -19.47 4.32 -6.60
C ALA A 137 -20.68 5.19 -6.92
N SER A 138 -20.54 6.53 -6.86
CA SER A 138 -21.63 7.46 -7.17
C SER A 138 -21.75 7.83 -8.66
N ARG A 139 -20.68 7.60 -9.46
CA ARG A 139 -20.62 8.06 -10.86
C ARG A 139 -20.68 6.97 -11.91
N PHE A 140 -20.28 5.76 -11.55
CA PHE A 140 -20.19 4.66 -12.48
C PHE A 140 -21.19 3.55 -12.13
N PRO A 141 -21.75 2.86 -13.13
CA PRO A 141 -22.65 1.75 -12.88
C PRO A 141 -21.92 0.60 -12.18
N PRO A 142 -22.62 -0.19 -11.32
CA PRO A 142 -22.04 -1.26 -10.51
C PRO A 142 -21.17 -2.25 -11.33
N GLN A 143 -21.57 -2.52 -12.59
CA GLN A 143 -20.89 -3.47 -13.48
C GLN A 143 -19.48 -2.99 -13.88
N ARG A 144 -19.21 -1.68 -13.89
CA ARG A 144 -17.90 -1.09 -14.22
C ARG A 144 -17.05 -0.74 -13.00
N PHE A 145 -17.65 -0.74 -11.81
CA PHE A 145 -16.99 -0.31 -10.59
C PHE A 145 -15.69 -1.08 -10.32
N SER A 146 -15.73 -2.43 -10.39
CA SER A 146 -14.56 -3.27 -10.13
C SER A 146 -13.41 -3.00 -11.12
N SER A 147 -13.71 -2.80 -12.42
CA SER A 147 -12.70 -2.47 -13.43
C SER A 147 -12.04 -1.12 -13.18
N ILE A 148 -12.83 -0.11 -12.76
CA ILE A 148 -12.35 1.23 -12.46
C ILE A 148 -11.49 1.23 -11.19
N VAL A 149 -11.90 0.51 -10.15
CA VAL A 149 -11.09 0.31 -8.96
C VAL A 149 -9.78 -0.40 -9.29
N GLY A 150 -9.83 -1.44 -10.11
CA GLY A 150 -8.64 -2.15 -10.61
C GLY A 150 -7.68 -1.21 -11.35
N LEU A 151 -8.20 -0.34 -12.22
CA LEU A 151 -7.41 0.65 -12.93
C LEU A 151 -6.78 1.68 -11.97
N HIS A 152 -7.55 2.18 -10.99
CA HIS A 152 -7.06 3.12 -9.96
C HIS A 152 -5.93 2.52 -9.13
N VAL A 153 -6.11 1.29 -8.62
CA VAL A 153 -5.09 0.59 -7.83
C VAL A 153 -3.89 0.22 -8.69
N GLY A 154 -4.12 -0.24 -9.94
CA GLY A 154 -3.06 -0.53 -10.89
C GLY A 154 -2.21 0.69 -11.23
N ALA A 155 -2.84 1.83 -11.49
CA ALA A 155 -2.13 3.10 -11.69
C ALA A 155 -1.35 3.53 -10.44
N GLY A 156 -1.90 3.30 -9.24
CA GLY A 156 -1.20 3.55 -7.98
C GLY A 156 0.15 2.84 -7.88
N ASN A 157 0.27 1.63 -8.43
CA ASN A 157 1.54 0.90 -8.44
C ASN A 157 2.66 1.61 -9.24
N ILE A 158 2.32 2.53 -10.17
CA ILE A 158 3.32 3.40 -10.81
C ILE A 158 4.02 4.26 -9.75
N GLY A 159 3.31 4.70 -8.71
CA GLY A 159 3.90 5.38 -7.56
C GLY A 159 4.89 4.51 -6.78
N SER A 160 4.58 3.22 -6.61
CA SER A 160 5.52 2.26 -6.02
C SER A 160 6.76 2.07 -6.89
N LEU A 161 6.60 1.99 -8.22
CA LEU A 161 7.73 1.95 -9.16
C LEU A 161 8.58 3.23 -9.07
N ALA A 162 7.95 4.41 -8.98
CA ALA A 162 8.64 5.68 -8.85
C ALA A 162 9.46 5.78 -7.53
N ALA A 163 9.05 5.08 -6.49
CA ALA A 163 9.77 4.99 -5.22
C ALA A 163 10.96 4.02 -5.23
N THR A 164 11.34 3.44 -6.37
CA THR A 164 12.46 2.50 -6.53
C THR A 164 13.62 3.12 -7.31
N ALA A 165 13.93 2.62 -8.51
CA ALA A 165 15.03 3.14 -9.33
C ALA A 165 14.92 4.64 -9.66
N PRO A 166 13.74 5.22 -9.96
CA PRO A 166 13.62 6.66 -10.15
C PRO A 166 13.98 7.48 -8.91
N LEU A 167 13.52 7.04 -7.72
CA LEU A 167 13.89 7.70 -6.46
C LEU A 167 15.39 7.53 -6.18
N ALA A 168 15.95 6.34 -6.41
CA ALA A 168 17.37 6.10 -6.24
C ALA A 168 18.23 7.02 -7.12
N PHE A 169 17.83 7.18 -8.39
CA PHE A 169 18.48 8.11 -9.32
C PHE A 169 18.37 9.56 -8.85
N ALA A 170 17.17 9.99 -8.45
CA ALA A 170 16.96 11.34 -7.93
C ALA A 170 17.78 11.58 -6.64
N ALA A 171 17.81 10.61 -5.73
CA ALA A 171 18.58 10.71 -4.50
C ALA A 171 20.09 10.81 -4.77
N ALA A 172 20.61 10.09 -5.77
CA ALA A 172 22.02 10.16 -6.18
C ALA A 172 22.39 11.49 -6.86
N THR A 173 21.44 12.14 -7.57
CA THR A 173 21.72 13.35 -8.38
C THR A 173 21.44 14.66 -7.66
N ILE A 174 20.29 14.74 -7.00
CA ILE A 174 19.79 15.97 -6.31
C ILE A 174 19.62 15.79 -4.80
N GLY A 175 20.05 14.63 -4.27
CA GLY A 175 19.87 14.26 -2.88
C GLY A 175 18.42 13.89 -2.53
N TRP A 176 18.24 13.21 -1.41
CA TRP A 176 16.90 12.81 -0.95
C TRP A 176 16.00 14.02 -0.65
N ARG A 177 16.55 15.15 -0.19
CA ARG A 177 15.80 16.38 0.03
C ARG A 177 15.22 16.95 -1.27
N GLY A 178 16.04 17.01 -2.31
CA GLY A 178 15.62 17.46 -3.65
C GLY A 178 14.54 16.52 -4.22
N ALA A 179 14.70 15.22 -4.06
CA ALA A 179 13.71 14.22 -4.50
C ALA A 179 12.35 14.39 -3.81
N PHE A 180 12.32 14.62 -2.49
CA PHE A 180 11.07 14.87 -1.76
C PHE A 180 10.45 16.24 -2.10
N GLY A 181 11.27 17.27 -2.35
CA GLY A 181 10.82 18.55 -2.87
C GLY A 181 10.15 18.42 -4.25
N LEU A 182 10.72 17.59 -5.14
CA LEU A 182 10.12 17.28 -6.45
C LEU A 182 8.77 16.57 -6.28
N VAL A 183 8.67 15.60 -5.38
CA VAL A 183 7.40 14.90 -5.10
C VAL A 183 6.36 15.85 -4.51
N ALA A 184 6.76 16.80 -3.65
CA ALA A 184 5.87 17.85 -3.17
C ALA A 184 5.33 18.72 -4.32
N ALA A 185 6.17 19.08 -5.29
CA ALA A 185 5.73 19.81 -6.48
C ALA A 185 4.75 19.00 -7.35
N VAL A 186 5.03 17.71 -7.55
CA VAL A 186 4.11 16.77 -8.25
C VAL A 186 2.78 16.68 -7.50
N ALA A 187 2.82 16.62 -6.16
CA ALA A 187 1.61 16.61 -5.33
C ALA A 187 0.79 17.90 -5.47
N CYS A 188 1.45 19.07 -5.57
CA CYS A 188 0.78 20.33 -5.85
C CYS A 188 0.06 20.30 -7.22
N ILE A 189 0.72 19.78 -8.26
CA ILE A 189 0.11 19.64 -9.59
C ILE A 189 -1.09 18.71 -9.54
N ALA A 190 -0.94 17.53 -8.90
CA ALA A 190 -2.05 16.58 -8.77
C ALA A 190 -3.24 17.17 -7.99
N ALA A 191 -2.98 17.90 -6.89
CA ALA A 191 -4.02 18.61 -6.14
C ALA A 191 -4.71 19.70 -6.96
N ALA A 192 -3.95 20.48 -7.75
CA ALA A 192 -4.50 21.47 -8.67
C ALA A 192 -5.38 20.82 -9.74
N LEU A 193 -4.97 19.69 -10.32
CA LEU A 193 -5.80 18.93 -11.26
C LEU A 193 -7.10 18.43 -10.60
N VAL A 194 -7.05 17.93 -9.36
CA VAL A 194 -8.27 17.58 -8.60
C VAL A 194 -9.16 18.81 -8.41
N PHE A 195 -8.57 19.95 -8.03
CA PHE A 195 -9.33 21.18 -7.80
C PHE A 195 -10.04 21.66 -9.07
N LEU A 196 -9.35 21.65 -10.22
CA LEU A 196 -9.85 22.19 -11.48
C LEU A 196 -10.80 21.22 -12.20
N LEU A 197 -10.49 19.93 -12.21
CA LEU A 197 -11.16 18.96 -13.09
C LEU A 197 -12.17 18.06 -12.38
N VAL A 198 -12.02 17.84 -11.05
CA VAL A 198 -12.92 16.99 -10.31
C VAL A 198 -14.06 17.82 -9.71
N ARG A 199 -15.29 17.58 -10.18
CA ARG A 199 -16.51 18.21 -9.64
C ARG A 199 -17.35 17.16 -8.93
N GLU A 200 -17.99 17.50 -7.82
CA GLU A 200 -18.89 16.62 -7.10
C GLU A 200 -20.33 16.86 -7.58
N ALA A 201 -21.09 15.79 -7.86
CA ALA A 201 -22.49 15.88 -8.22
C ALA A 201 -23.33 16.24 -6.98
N GLU A 202 -24.19 17.25 -7.07
CA GLU A 202 -25.06 17.70 -5.96
C GLU A 202 -25.98 16.58 -5.46
N GLU A 203 -26.49 15.74 -6.37
CA GLU A 203 -27.34 14.59 -6.05
C GLU A 203 -26.61 13.55 -5.16
N ALA A 204 -25.31 13.33 -5.38
CA ALA A 204 -24.52 12.42 -4.56
C ALA A 204 -24.31 12.98 -3.14
N ARG A 205 -24.24 14.30 -3.01
CA ARG A 205 -24.15 15.01 -1.72
C ARG A 205 -25.47 14.90 -0.93
N ALA A 206 -26.59 15.06 -1.62
CA ALA A 206 -27.92 14.92 -1.00
C ALA A 206 -28.21 13.48 -0.54
N ARG A 207 -27.87 12.47 -1.36
CA ARG A 207 -28.03 11.05 -0.99
C ARG A 207 -27.22 10.66 0.24
N ARG A 208 -25.97 11.14 0.36
CA ARG A 208 -25.11 10.86 1.53
C ARG A 208 -25.65 11.50 2.81
N ALA A 209 -26.20 12.71 2.71
CA ALA A 209 -26.80 13.38 3.85
C ALA A 209 -28.02 12.60 4.41
N ALA A 210 -28.74 11.87 3.55
CA ALA A 210 -29.90 11.05 3.91
C ALA A 210 -29.54 9.67 4.49
N GLN A 211 -28.32 9.15 4.23
CA GLN A 211 -27.88 7.78 4.60
C GLN A 211 -26.91 7.75 5.79
N ARG A 212 -26.96 8.75 6.69
CA ARG A 212 -26.07 8.79 7.85
C ARG A 212 -26.35 7.66 8.84
N GLU A 213 -25.43 6.70 8.92
CA GLU A 213 -25.44 5.71 10.00
C GLU A 213 -25.01 6.36 11.32
N SER A 214 -25.59 5.91 12.44
CA SER A 214 -25.17 6.35 13.76
C SER A 214 -23.81 5.71 14.12
N ALA A 215 -23.00 6.40 14.95
CA ALA A 215 -21.75 5.83 15.44
C ALA A 215 -21.96 4.50 16.19
N ARG A 216 -23.13 4.34 16.84
CA ARG A 216 -23.51 3.11 17.55
C ARG A 216 -23.72 1.94 16.57
N ASP A 217 -24.38 2.19 15.43
CA ASP A 217 -24.64 1.17 14.40
C ASP A 217 -23.33 0.75 13.70
N LEU A 218 -22.42 1.72 13.50
CA LEU A 218 -21.07 1.44 12.99
C LEU A 218 -20.31 0.50 13.93
N ILE A 219 -20.24 0.81 15.23
CA ILE A 219 -19.56 -0.01 16.24
C ILE A 219 -20.21 -1.40 16.34
N ALA A 220 -21.55 -1.47 16.40
CA ALA A 220 -22.27 -2.73 16.48
C ALA A 220 -21.96 -3.63 15.27
N GLY A 221 -21.92 -3.07 14.07
CA GLY A 221 -21.58 -3.82 12.88
C GLY A 221 -20.12 -4.24 12.78
N VAL A 222 -19.19 -3.46 13.33
CA VAL A 222 -17.78 -3.87 13.47
C VAL A 222 -17.68 -5.07 14.43
N VAL A 223 -18.33 -5.01 15.59
CA VAL A 223 -18.36 -6.13 16.55
C VAL A 223 -18.96 -7.38 15.92
N GLU A 224 -20.03 -7.24 15.16
CA GLU A 224 -20.69 -8.35 14.45
C GLU A 224 -19.76 -8.95 13.38
N ALA A 225 -19.05 -8.11 12.61
CA ALA A 225 -18.08 -8.57 11.61
C ALA A 225 -16.92 -9.36 12.24
N VAL A 226 -16.39 -8.90 13.38
CA VAL A 226 -15.35 -9.61 14.14
C VAL A 226 -15.83 -10.96 14.67
N ARG A 227 -17.11 -11.08 15.02
CA ARG A 227 -17.73 -12.32 15.49
C ARG A 227 -18.13 -13.29 14.37
N THR A 228 -17.98 -12.90 13.10
CA THR A 228 -18.25 -13.78 11.96
C THR A 228 -17.34 -15.02 12.03
N PRO A 229 -17.86 -16.23 11.85
CA PRO A 229 -17.05 -17.44 11.82
C PRO A 229 -15.87 -17.31 10.85
N TRP A 230 -14.70 -17.81 11.23
CA TRP A 230 -13.46 -17.80 10.43
C TRP A 230 -12.81 -16.44 10.21
N PHE A 231 -13.43 -15.31 10.62
CA PHE A 231 -12.87 -13.96 10.48
C PHE A 231 -11.43 -13.88 11.00
N ALA A 232 -11.18 -14.31 12.23
CA ALA A 232 -9.87 -14.21 12.87
C ALA A 232 -8.75 -14.89 12.04
N ARG A 233 -9.04 -16.00 11.36
CA ARG A 233 -8.07 -16.77 10.57
C ARG A 233 -7.66 -16.02 9.30
N ILE A 234 -8.61 -15.41 8.62
CA ILE A 234 -8.35 -14.59 7.44
C ILE A 234 -7.69 -13.27 7.84
N PHE A 235 -8.14 -12.67 8.94
CA PHE A 235 -7.55 -11.47 9.52
C PHE A 235 -6.06 -11.67 9.86
N LEU A 236 -5.71 -12.81 10.49
CA LEU A 236 -4.31 -13.14 10.82
C LEU A 236 -3.45 -13.27 9.56
N LEU A 237 -3.95 -13.89 8.49
CA LEU A 237 -3.19 -13.99 7.25
C LEU A 237 -3.04 -12.62 6.55
N HIS A 238 -4.03 -11.73 6.62
CA HIS A 238 -3.91 -10.33 6.19
C HIS A 238 -2.87 -9.56 7.02
N LEU A 239 -2.88 -9.75 8.35
CA LEU A 239 -1.93 -9.15 9.30
C LEU A 239 -0.49 -9.62 9.05
N ALA A 240 -0.31 -10.81 8.48
CA ALA A 240 0.98 -11.44 8.25
C ALA A 240 1.55 -11.18 6.85
N SER A 241 0.73 -11.24 5.79
CA SER A 241 1.19 -11.30 4.40
C SER A 241 1.64 -9.95 3.85
N TYR A 242 0.71 -9.02 3.64
CA TYR A 242 1.06 -7.69 3.11
C TYR A 242 2.06 -6.94 4.00
N PRO A 243 1.93 -6.98 5.34
CA PRO A 243 2.90 -6.37 6.23
C PRO A 243 4.33 -6.92 6.09
N ALA A 244 4.51 -8.23 5.88
CA ALA A 244 5.83 -8.80 5.62
C ALA A 244 6.44 -8.25 4.33
N PHE A 245 5.67 -8.19 3.25
CA PHE A 245 6.10 -7.56 1.99
C PHE A 245 6.48 -6.10 2.18
N ALA A 246 5.64 -5.32 2.86
CA ALA A 246 5.85 -3.91 3.09
C ALA A 246 7.04 -3.64 4.05
N ALA A 247 7.32 -4.53 4.99
CA ALA A 247 8.51 -4.44 5.84
C ALA A 247 9.79 -4.68 5.03
N ILE A 248 9.79 -5.63 4.11
CA ILE A 248 10.94 -5.88 3.23
C ILE A 248 11.10 -4.75 2.20
N LEU A 249 10.08 -4.49 1.36
CA LEU A 249 10.19 -3.49 0.31
C LEU A 249 10.35 -2.07 0.86
N GLY A 250 9.54 -1.70 1.84
CA GLY A 250 9.42 -0.33 2.33
C GLY A 250 10.43 0.07 3.42
N LEU A 251 11.20 -0.90 3.95
CA LEU A 251 12.15 -0.63 5.03
C LEU A 251 13.47 -1.41 4.86
N TRP A 252 13.44 -2.75 4.88
CA TRP A 252 14.68 -3.52 5.10
C TRP A 252 15.47 -3.87 3.84
N SER A 253 14.86 -3.85 2.64
CA SER A 253 15.63 -4.18 1.40
C SER A 253 16.80 -3.25 1.17
N GLY A 254 16.65 -1.94 1.39
CA GLY A 254 17.74 -0.98 1.24
C GLY A 254 18.89 -1.24 2.20
N PRO A 255 18.65 -1.26 3.54
CA PRO A 255 19.68 -1.61 4.52
C PRO A 255 20.29 -2.98 4.29
N TRP A 256 19.50 -4.03 4.03
CA TRP A 256 20.01 -5.37 3.74
C TRP A 256 20.99 -5.41 2.56
N LEU A 257 20.58 -4.81 1.42
CA LEU A 257 21.44 -4.78 0.23
C LEU A 257 22.68 -3.89 0.43
N SER A 258 22.57 -2.83 1.24
CA SER A 258 23.71 -1.98 1.58
C SER A 258 24.67 -2.65 2.54
N HIS A 259 24.17 -3.24 3.63
CA HIS A 259 25.02 -3.76 4.72
C HIS A 259 25.62 -5.12 4.40
N VAL A 260 24.89 -5.99 3.69
CA VAL A 260 25.34 -7.36 3.39
C VAL A 260 26.14 -7.43 2.09
N TYR A 261 25.78 -6.59 1.10
CA TYR A 261 26.37 -6.65 -0.24
C TYR A 261 27.17 -5.38 -0.62
N GLY A 262 27.18 -4.35 0.22
CA GLY A 262 27.88 -3.09 -0.08
C GLY A 262 27.32 -2.32 -1.28
N MET A 263 26.07 -2.57 -1.68
CA MET A 263 25.50 -2.01 -2.92
C MET A 263 25.21 -0.52 -2.82
N PRO A 264 25.57 0.28 -3.85
CA PRO A 264 25.21 1.68 -3.96
C PRO A 264 23.70 1.84 -4.19
N VAL A 265 23.18 3.06 -3.96
CA VAL A 265 21.74 3.35 -4.00
C VAL A 265 21.10 3.02 -5.34
N GLU A 266 21.80 3.22 -6.46
CA GLU A 266 21.29 2.93 -7.81
C GLU A 266 21.10 1.42 -8.04
N ALA A 267 22.05 0.59 -7.58
CA ALA A 267 21.95 -0.87 -7.68
C ALA A 267 20.77 -1.38 -6.82
N ARG A 268 20.64 -0.87 -5.58
CA ARG A 268 19.51 -1.18 -4.70
C ARG A 268 18.17 -0.82 -5.36
N GLY A 269 18.09 0.38 -5.94
CA GLY A 269 16.88 0.84 -6.64
C GLY A 269 16.45 -0.09 -7.79
N LYS A 270 17.40 -0.63 -8.59
CA LYS A 270 17.12 -1.60 -9.66
C LYS A 270 16.56 -2.91 -9.12
N LEU A 271 17.07 -3.41 -8.00
CA LEU A 271 16.60 -4.64 -7.36
C LEU A 271 15.20 -4.44 -6.77
N LEU A 272 14.94 -3.30 -6.11
CA LEU A 272 13.61 -2.97 -5.61
C LEU A 272 12.61 -2.77 -6.76
N LEU A 273 13.04 -2.21 -7.89
CA LEU A 273 12.22 -2.11 -9.09
C LEU A 273 11.78 -3.50 -9.59
N ALA A 274 12.70 -4.47 -9.65
CA ALA A 274 12.38 -5.85 -10.01
C ALA A 274 11.35 -6.46 -9.06
N MET A 275 11.47 -6.21 -7.75
CA MET A 275 10.53 -6.67 -6.74
C MET A 275 9.12 -6.08 -6.96
N VAL A 276 9.00 -4.79 -7.25
CA VAL A 276 7.70 -4.15 -7.51
C VAL A 276 7.10 -4.63 -8.83
N ILE A 277 7.91 -4.81 -9.88
CA ILE A 277 7.43 -5.39 -11.15
C ILE A 277 6.90 -6.82 -10.92
N GLY A 278 7.65 -7.64 -10.17
CA GLY A 278 7.21 -8.97 -9.78
C GLY A 278 5.86 -8.92 -9.04
N GLN A 279 5.69 -8.02 -8.08
CA GLN A 279 4.43 -7.86 -7.36
C GLN A 279 3.26 -7.48 -8.28
N ILE A 280 3.47 -6.54 -9.19
CA ILE A 280 2.43 -6.12 -10.14
C ILE A 280 2.00 -7.30 -11.01
N LEU A 281 2.94 -8.06 -11.57
CA LEU A 281 2.62 -9.24 -12.35
C LEU A 281 1.94 -10.32 -11.50
N GLY A 282 2.40 -10.49 -10.26
CA GLY A 282 1.77 -11.38 -9.29
C GLY A 282 0.32 -11.01 -9.00
N LEU A 283 -0.01 -9.70 -8.88
CA LEU A 283 -1.40 -9.24 -8.68
C LEU A 283 -2.33 -9.72 -9.81
N PHE A 284 -1.87 -9.71 -11.07
CA PHE A 284 -2.67 -10.18 -12.20
C PHE A 284 -2.80 -11.71 -12.22
N VAL A 285 -1.72 -12.42 -11.99
CA VAL A 285 -1.70 -13.90 -12.04
C VAL A 285 -2.49 -14.49 -10.87
N TRP A 286 -2.14 -14.11 -9.64
CA TRP A 286 -2.83 -14.61 -8.44
C TRP A 286 -4.26 -14.09 -8.33
N GLY A 287 -4.52 -12.85 -8.75
CA GLY A 287 -5.88 -12.28 -8.78
C GLY A 287 -6.85 -13.04 -9.67
N SER A 288 -6.35 -13.84 -10.62
CA SER A 288 -7.14 -14.68 -11.52
C SER A 288 -7.13 -16.16 -11.14
N ALA A 289 -6.33 -16.55 -10.15
CA ALA A 289 -6.07 -17.95 -9.82
C ALA A 289 -7.31 -18.70 -9.31
N ASP A 290 -8.29 -18.00 -8.73
CA ASP A 290 -9.57 -18.59 -8.32
C ASP A 290 -10.30 -19.30 -9.46
N ARG A 291 -10.08 -18.84 -10.72
CA ARG A 291 -10.69 -19.44 -11.93
C ARG A 291 -10.06 -20.79 -12.26
N TRP A 292 -8.75 -20.93 -12.05
CA TRP A 292 -8.00 -22.15 -12.38
C TRP A 292 -8.18 -23.23 -11.28
N PHE A 293 -8.23 -22.81 -10.02
CA PHE A 293 -8.32 -23.72 -8.86
C PHE A 293 -9.76 -23.97 -8.37
N ARG A 294 -10.79 -23.36 -9.01
CA ARG A 294 -12.20 -23.47 -8.63
C ARG A 294 -12.53 -23.12 -7.18
N GLY A 295 -11.66 -22.35 -6.52
CA GLY A 295 -11.77 -21.89 -5.15
C GLY A 295 -10.68 -20.91 -4.77
N TYR A 296 -10.74 -20.37 -3.56
CA TYR A 296 -9.79 -19.36 -3.08
C TYR A 296 -8.67 -19.98 -2.24
N LYS A 297 -8.99 -21.00 -1.46
CA LYS A 297 -8.09 -21.53 -0.41
C LYS A 297 -6.80 -22.12 -0.97
N THR A 298 -6.90 -22.96 -1.98
CA THR A 298 -5.74 -23.63 -2.60
C THR A 298 -4.72 -22.64 -3.18
N PRO A 299 -5.10 -21.68 -4.06
CA PRO A 299 -4.12 -20.74 -4.61
C PRO A 299 -3.57 -19.76 -3.56
N VAL A 300 -4.36 -19.36 -2.55
CA VAL A 300 -3.85 -18.58 -1.40
C VAL A 300 -2.80 -19.39 -0.63
N ALA A 301 -3.04 -20.67 -0.38
CA ALA A 301 -2.08 -21.53 0.32
C ALA A 301 -0.77 -21.71 -0.48
N ILE A 302 -0.87 -21.95 -1.80
CA ILE A 302 0.30 -22.08 -2.69
C ILE A 302 1.12 -20.79 -2.68
N ALA A 303 0.49 -19.63 -2.87
CA ALA A 303 1.17 -18.34 -2.85
C ALA A 303 1.82 -18.07 -1.49
N SER A 304 1.12 -18.37 -0.38
CA SER A 304 1.66 -18.19 0.97
C SER A 304 2.88 -19.10 1.24
N VAL A 305 2.84 -20.36 0.78
CA VAL A 305 4.02 -21.25 0.84
C VAL A 305 5.16 -20.69 0.01
N GLY A 306 4.89 -20.18 -1.19
CA GLY A 306 5.89 -19.48 -2.01
C GLY A 306 6.53 -18.31 -1.28
N CYS A 307 5.72 -17.48 -0.58
CA CYS A 307 6.23 -16.37 0.25
C CYS A 307 7.10 -16.87 1.42
N ILE A 308 6.66 -17.92 2.11
CA ILE A 308 7.44 -18.52 3.22
C ILE A 308 8.78 -19.03 2.72
N VAL A 309 8.81 -19.77 1.61
CA VAL A 309 10.05 -20.27 1.00
C VAL A 309 10.95 -19.10 0.57
N ALA A 310 10.39 -18.10 -0.12
CA ALA A 310 11.15 -16.94 -0.56
C ALA A 310 11.78 -16.16 0.62
N LEU A 311 11.05 -16.01 1.74
CA LEU A 311 11.58 -15.41 2.97
C LEU A 311 12.59 -16.31 3.68
N ALA A 312 12.42 -17.61 3.66
CA ALA A 312 13.33 -18.56 4.32
C ALA A 312 14.72 -18.63 3.64
N LEU A 313 14.82 -18.39 2.32
CA LEU A 313 16.09 -18.46 1.60
C LEU A 313 17.15 -17.54 2.19
N PRO A 314 16.97 -16.20 2.32
CA PRO A 314 17.97 -15.32 2.92
C PRO A 314 18.09 -15.50 4.44
N ALA A 315 17.14 -16.17 5.10
CA ALA A 315 17.24 -16.50 6.52
C ALA A 315 18.29 -17.59 6.78
N VAL A 316 18.46 -18.53 5.85
CA VAL A 316 19.37 -19.68 6.03
C VAL A 316 20.70 -19.49 5.33
N ALA A 317 20.79 -18.68 4.28
CA ALA A 317 22.01 -18.47 3.51
C ALA A 317 22.12 -17.06 2.93
N THR A 318 23.36 -16.58 2.74
CA THR A 318 23.60 -15.37 1.93
C THR A 318 23.50 -15.74 0.45
N LEU A 319 22.61 -15.08 -0.27
CA LEU A 319 22.38 -15.35 -1.68
C LEU A 319 23.55 -14.80 -2.53
N PRO A 320 23.98 -15.49 -3.60
CA PRO A 320 24.94 -14.94 -4.56
C PRO A 320 24.37 -13.67 -5.23
N GLU A 321 25.19 -12.65 -5.45
CA GLU A 321 24.74 -11.38 -6.06
C GLU A 321 24.04 -11.57 -7.41
N ALA A 322 24.55 -12.49 -8.25
CA ALA A 322 23.95 -12.81 -9.55
C ALA A 322 22.51 -13.32 -9.46
N THR A 323 22.10 -13.85 -8.30
CA THR A 323 20.73 -14.37 -8.08
C THR A 323 19.79 -13.34 -7.48
N LEU A 324 20.27 -12.18 -7.04
CA LEU A 324 19.45 -11.20 -6.34
C LEU A 324 18.35 -10.62 -7.24
N LEU A 325 18.64 -10.35 -8.52
CA LEU A 325 17.63 -9.80 -9.43
C LEU A 325 16.45 -10.75 -9.64
N PRO A 326 16.64 -12.01 -10.07
CA PRO A 326 15.53 -12.96 -10.19
C PRO A 326 14.88 -13.28 -8.83
N TYR A 327 15.64 -13.31 -7.73
CA TYR A 327 15.11 -13.51 -6.39
C TYR A 327 14.14 -12.37 -5.99
N MET A 328 14.54 -11.12 -6.14
CA MET A 328 13.71 -9.95 -5.80
C MET A 328 12.43 -9.92 -6.64
N PHE A 329 12.54 -10.25 -7.92
CA PHE A 329 11.37 -10.39 -8.79
C PHE A 329 10.43 -11.50 -8.29
N ALA A 330 10.96 -12.71 -8.01
CA ALA A 330 10.18 -13.84 -7.52
C ALA A 330 9.53 -13.54 -6.16
N LEU A 331 10.27 -12.89 -5.24
CA LEU A 331 9.76 -12.47 -3.95
C LEU A 331 8.55 -11.52 -4.13
N GLY A 332 8.67 -10.51 -4.99
CA GLY A 332 7.55 -9.64 -5.32
C GLY A 332 6.35 -10.41 -5.90
N PHE A 333 6.61 -11.30 -6.87
CA PHE A 333 5.59 -12.06 -7.58
C PHE A 333 4.73 -12.93 -6.65
N VAL A 334 5.36 -13.66 -5.72
CA VAL A 334 4.61 -14.51 -4.80
C VAL A 334 3.77 -13.73 -3.80
N PHE A 335 4.17 -12.49 -3.45
CA PHE A 335 3.38 -11.60 -2.58
C PHE A 335 2.19 -10.92 -3.29
N GLY A 336 2.01 -11.10 -4.60
CA GLY A 336 0.89 -10.53 -5.36
C GLY A 336 -0.49 -11.13 -5.06
N PHE A 337 -0.65 -12.05 -4.11
CA PHE A 337 -1.91 -12.77 -3.86
C PHE A 337 -2.92 -12.04 -2.95
N LEU A 338 -2.62 -10.86 -2.45
CA LEU A 338 -3.50 -10.13 -1.53
C LEU A 338 -4.94 -9.92 -2.05
N PRO A 339 -5.19 -9.60 -3.35
CA PRO A 339 -6.54 -9.49 -3.87
C PRO A 339 -7.34 -10.78 -3.76
N LEU A 340 -6.68 -11.91 -3.96
CA LEU A 340 -7.29 -13.23 -3.85
C LEU A 340 -7.68 -13.56 -2.41
N LEU A 341 -6.80 -13.25 -1.44
CA LEU A 341 -7.08 -13.38 -0.01
C LEU A 341 -8.25 -12.47 0.41
N THR A 342 -8.28 -11.23 -0.10
CA THR A 342 -9.38 -10.30 0.15
C THR A 342 -10.70 -10.80 -0.45
N ALA A 343 -10.67 -11.38 -1.64
CA ALA A 343 -11.85 -11.97 -2.28
C ALA A 343 -12.39 -13.18 -1.47
N HIS A 344 -11.49 -14.03 -0.96
CA HIS A 344 -11.88 -15.12 -0.05
C HIS A 344 -12.53 -14.56 1.23
N GLY A 345 -11.92 -13.57 1.87
CA GLY A 345 -12.51 -12.94 3.04
C GLY A 345 -13.90 -12.37 2.77
N ARG A 346 -14.08 -11.66 1.64
CA ARG A 346 -15.39 -11.14 1.23
C ARG A 346 -16.44 -12.22 1.12
N SER A 347 -16.11 -13.39 0.60
CA SER A 347 -17.04 -14.50 0.39
C SER A 347 -17.56 -15.14 1.68
N LEU A 348 -16.93 -14.87 2.81
CA LEU A 348 -17.32 -15.38 4.13
C LEU A 348 -18.20 -14.42 4.93
N PHE A 349 -18.38 -13.18 4.47
CA PHE A 349 -19.25 -12.21 5.09
C PHE A 349 -20.65 -12.23 4.47
N PRO A 350 -21.71 -12.13 5.28
CA PRO A 350 -23.05 -11.81 4.78
C PRO A 350 -23.04 -10.41 4.12
N ASP A 351 -23.89 -10.21 3.11
CA ASP A 351 -23.89 -9.01 2.26
C ASP A 351 -23.88 -7.69 3.05
N ARG A 352 -24.66 -7.63 4.16
CA ARG A 352 -24.74 -6.45 5.04
C ARG A 352 -23.44 -6.12 5.79
N LEU A 353 -22.51 -7.07 5.91
CA LEU A 353 -21.25 -6.91 6.65
C LEU A 353 -20.01 -6.82 5.74
N ILE A 354 -20.16 -7.01 4.42
CA ILE A 354 -19.03 -7.02 3.48
C ILE A 354 -18.16 -5.77 3.63
N GLY A 355 -18.76 -4.59 3.62
CA GLY A 355 -18.01 -3.33 3.73
C GLY A 355 -17.20 -3.23 5.02
N ARG A 356 -17.81 -3.62 6.16
CA ARG A 356 -17.15 -3.61 7.48
C ARG A 356 -16.04 -4.65 7.58
N GLY A 357 -16.31 -5.85 7.06
CA GLY A 357 -15.31 -6.93 7.00
C GLY A 357 -14.09 -6.56 6.17
N LEU A 358 -14.28 -5.98 4.98
CA LEU A 358 -13.19 -5.52 4.12
C LEU A 358 -12.39 -4.37 4.76
N SER A 359 -13.06 -3.45 5.47
CA SER A 359 -12.40 -2.38 6.22
C SER A 359 -11.51 -2.94 7.34
N LEU A 360 -11.98 -3.93 8.09
CA LEU A 360 -11.19 -4.61 9.13
C LEU A 360 -9.98 -5.33 8.54
N MET A 361 -10.12 -6.01 7.39
CA MET A 361 -9.00 -6.64 6.70
C MET A 361 -7.97 -5.62 6.21
N ASN A 362 -8.42 -4.45 5.74
CA ASN A 362 -7.52 -3.37 5.37
C ASN A 362 -6.78 -2.80 6.59
N ILE A 363 -7.47 -2.66 7.73
CA ILE A 363 -6.83 -2.26 9.00
C ILE A 363 -5.79 -3.30 9.43
N ALA A 364 -6.08 -4.61 9.30
CA ALA A 364 -5.10 -5.66 9.56
C ALA A 364 -3.85 -5.50 8.68
N SER A 365 -4.04 -5.26 7.37
CA SER A 365 -2.94 -5.09 6.44
C SER A 365 -2.12 -3.84 6.76
N ILE A 366 -2.75 -2.68 6.95
CA ILE A 366 -2.04 -1.41 7.16
C ILE A 366 -1.47 -1.30 8.60
N GLY A 367 -2.27 -1.64 9.61
CA GLY A 367 -1.80 -1.67 11.00
C GLY A 367 -0.72 -2.72 11.25
N GLY A 368 -0.83 -3.84 10.55
CA GLY A 368 0.20 -4.88 10.55
C GLY A 368 1.55 -4.40 10.04
N VAL A 369 1.58 -3.49 9.04
CA VAL A 369 2.85 -2.91 8.57
C VAL A 369 3.54 -2.13 9.70
N PHE A 370 2.79 -1.30 10.43
CA PHE A 370 3.34 -0.62 11.61
C PHE A 370 3.94 -1.61 12.60
N LEU A 371 3.17 -2.64 12.98
CA LEU A 371 3.61 -3.63 13.97
C LEU A 371 4.85 -4.39 13.50
N LEU A 372 4.83 -4.94 12.28
CA LEU A 372 5.95 -5.74 11.78
C LEU A 372 7.21 -4.90 11.54
N GLN A 373 7.08 -3.65 11.11
CA GLN A 373 8.25 -2.77 10.98
C GLN A 373 8.87 -2.46 12.34
N ILE A 374 8.08 -2.18 13.39
CA ILE A 374 8.61 -1.99 14.75
C ILE A 374 9.25 -3.27 15.27
N VAL A 375 8.57 -4.40 15.19
CA VAL A 375 9.11 -5.68 15.69
C VAL A 375 10.42 -6.05 14.98
N THR A 376 10.47 -5.91 13.66
CA THR A 376 11.68 -6.22 12.89
C THR A 376 12.82 -5.25 13.19
N GLY A 377 12.52 -3.97 13.49
CA GLY A 377 13.51 -3.01 13.98
C GLY A 377 14.10 -3.40 15.32
N LEU A 378 13.26 -3.85 16.26
CA LEU A 378 13.71 -4.37 17.55
C LEU A 378 14.58 -5.62 17.38
N LEU A 379 14.23 -6.52 16.47
CA LEU A 379 15.02 -7.73 16.19
C LEU A 379 16.41 -7.40 15.64
N ILE A 380 16.54 -6.45 14.72
CA ILE A 380 17.85 -5.96 14.24
C ILE A 380 18.63 -5.30 15.37
N GLY A 381 17.96 -4.52 16.22
CA GLY A 381 18.55 -3.84 17.37
C GLY A 381 19.16 -4.78 18.42
N LEU A 382 18.88 -6.09 18.39
CA LEU A 382 19.53 -7.09 19.25
C LEU A 382 21.00 -7.32 18.88
N PHE A 383 21.43 -6.88 17.68
CA PHE A 383 22.78 -7.07 17.20
C PHE A 383 23.58 -5.76 17.33
N ALA A 384 24.83 -5.90 17.73
CA ALA A 384 25.76 -4.78 17.76
C ALA A 384 26.04 -4.29 16.32
N ALA A 385 25.79 -3.01 16.07
CA ALA A 385 26.17 -2.37 14.83
C ALA A 385 27.66 -2.04 14.83
N GLN A 386 28.33 -2.22 13.69
CA GLN A 386 29.68 -1.69 13.43
C GLN A 386 29.52 -0.31 12.78
N VAL A 387 30.40 0.63 13.14
CA VAL A 387 30.43 1.92 12.46
C VAL A 387 31.45 1.83 11.32
N VAL A 388 30.96 1.91 10.08
CA VAL A 388 31.77 1.90 8.85
C VAL A 388 31.44 3.19 8.09
N ASP A 389 32.46 3.99 7.82
CA ASP A 389 32.33 5.29 7.15
C ASP A 389 31.26 6.20 7.75
N GLY A 390 31.15 6.21 9.09
CA GLY A 390 30.16 7.00 9.81
C GLY A 390 28.72 6.44 9.78
N ALA A 391 28.49 5.27 9.18
CA ALA A 391 27.20 4.61 9.14
C ALA A 391 27.16 3.39 10.06
N ARG A 392 26.03 3.13 10.71
CA ARG A 392 25.77 1.91 11.50
C ARG A 392 25.45 0.77 10.54
N VAL A 393 26.32 -0.22 10.46
CA VAL A 393 26.20 -1.42 9.64
C VAL A 393 25.88 -2.60 10.53
N TYR A 394 24.76 -3.25 10.31
CA TYR A 394 24.35 -4.46 11.04
C TYR A 394 24.85 -5.71 10.32
N PRO A 395 25.23 -6.76 11.08
CA PRO A 395 25.75 -7.99 10.50
C PRO A 395 24.68 -8.77 9.74
N PRO A 396 25.05 -9.67 8.81
CA PRO A 396 24.11 -10.50 8.03
C PRO A 396 23.12 -11.30 8.89
N GLU A 397 23.53 -11.73 10.08
CA GLU A 397 22.74 -12.49 11.05
C GLU A 397 21.50 -11.72 11.51
N ALA A 398 21.60 -10.39 11.64
CA ALA A 398 20.48 -9.54 11.99
C ALA A 398 19.36 -9.61 10.93
N TYR A 399 19.73 -9.60 9.65
CA TYR A 399 18.79 -9.73 8.54
C TYR A 399 18.25 -11.14 8.42
N ARG A 400 19.10 -12.17 8.65
CA ARG A 400 18.64 -13.57 8.70
C ARG A 400 17.56 -13.77 9.74
N LEU A 401 17.71 -13.18 10.94
CA LEU A 401 16.69 -13.23 11.99
C LEU A 401 15.37 -12.57 11.53
N VAL A 402 15.42 -11.41 10.88
CA VAL A 402 14.23 -10.72 10.36
C VAL A 402 13.52 -11.56 9.30
N PHE A 403 14.24 -12.07 8.31
CA PHE A 403 13.66 -12.91 7.26
C PHE A 403 13.07 -14.20 7.84
N GLY A 404 13.77 -14.84 8.79
CA GLY A 404 13.29 -16.03 9.50
C GLY A 404 12.03 -15.76 10.32
N PHE A 405 12.00 -14.64 11.05
CA PHE A 405 10.81 -14.21 11.79
C PHE A 405 9.61 -13.98 10.86
N LEU A 406 9.82 -13.26 9.74
CA LEU A 406 8.76 -13.01 8.76
C LEU A 406 8.26 -14.29 8.09
N ALA A 407 9.14 -15.27 7.83
CA ALA A 407 8.74 -16.59 7.34
C ALA A 407 7.91 -17.37 8.37
N LEU A 408 8.37 -17.39 9.63
CA LEU A 408 7.72 -18.14 10.71
C LEU A 408 6.34 -17.59 11.05
N GLN A 409 6.19 -16.26 11.19
CA GLN A 409 4.90 -15.64 11.48
C GLN A 409 3.90 -15.85 10.35
N LEU A 410 4.36 -15.82 9.07
CA LEU A 410 3.51 -16.12 7.93
C LEU A 410 3.11 -17.60 7.88
N ALA A 411 4.03 -18.51 8.25
CA ALA A 411 3.72 -19.94 8.36
C ALA A 411 2.67 -20.22 9.45
N ALA A 412 2.78 -19.58 10.62
CA ALA A 412 1.80 -19.67 11.68
C ALA A 412 0.42 -19.12 11.25
N ALA A 413 0.39 -17.99 10.57
CA ALA A 413 -0.83 -17.41 10.03
C ALA A 413 -1.46 -18.31 8.95
N LEU A 414 -0.65 -18.91 8.07
CA LEU A 414 -1.12 -19.87 7.07
C LEU A 414 -1.70 -21.12 7.74
N ALA A 415 -1.04 -21.68 8.75
CA ALA A 415 -1.54 -22.84 9.49
C ALA A 415 -2.93 -22.58 10.10
N ALA A 416 -3.11 -21.39 10.70
CA ALA A 416 -4.42 -20.96 11.18
C ALA A 416 -5.44 -20.82 10.04
N TYR A 417 -5.04 -20.22 8.91
CA TYR A 417 -5.90 -20.02 7.74
C TYR A 417 -6.36 -21.33 7.10
N LEU A 418 -5.51 -22.37 7.06
CA LEU A 418 -5.84 -23.67 6.47
C LEU A 418 -7.03 -24.37 7.13
N SER A 419 -7.40 -23.99 8.35
CA SER A 419 -8.62 -24.49 9.02
C SER A 419 -9.90 -23.75 8.61
N ALA A 420 -9.81 -22.63 7.87
CA ALA A 420 -10.99 -21.94 7.34
C ALA A 420 -11.63 -22.75 6.18
N PRO A 421 -12.96 -22.73 6.00
CA PRO A 421 -13.59 -23.38 4.86
C PRO A 421 -13.20 -22.70 3.56
N ASP A 422 -13.19 -23.45 2.45
CA ASP A 422 -13.17 -22.83 1.13
C ASP A 422 -14.60 -22.38 0.78
N ALA A 423 -14.76 -21.15 0.35
CA ALA A 423 -16.05 -20.69 -0.11
C ALA A 423 -16.36 -21.38 -1.44
N GLN A 424 -17.28 -22.33 -1.43
CA GLN A 424 -17.84 -22.88 -2.66
C GLN A 424 -18.54 -21.73 -3.41
N ARG A 425 -18.17 -21.49 -4.67
CA ARG A 425 -18.98 -20.63 -5.54
C ARG A 425 -20.40 -21.19 -5.53
N VAL A 426 -21.31 -20.44 -4.94
CA VAL A 426 -22.74 -20.65 -5.22
C VAL A 426 -22.87 -20.45 -6.73
N LYS A 427 -23.25 -21.52 -7.41
CA LYS A 427 -23.46 -21.57 -8.88
C LYS A 427 -24.58 -20.61 -9.27
#